data_5dc552a861f6be6a19e325f77cbad91c
#
_entry.id   5dc552a861f6be6a19e325f77cbad91c
#
_cell.length_a   1.000
_cell.length_b   1.000
_cell.length_c   1.000
_cell.angle_alpha   90.00
_cell.angle_beta   90.00
_cell.angle_gamma   90.00
#
_symmetry.space_group_name_H-M   'P 1'
#
loop_
_entity.id
_entity.type
_entity.pdbx_description
1 polymer ?
#
loop_
_entity_poly.entity_id
_entity_poly.type
_entity_poly.pdbx_seq_one_letter_code
_entity_poly.pdbx_strand_id
1 'polypeptide(L)'
;MAKFTALSRDELASSSTYAAPDRQATGVRSSVRVSPDDYSIWMVESVLDDGAELRWAAPHSDDGVYVIEGELDVEHNGTVRRCPTEGAIIVESDVECVARAVGTTRVVHVGAYDPAPPTDGINGPPSREGRTVHVVGDQGWYQSGNGKSYLAHWFADSTQEASRIALFHVALHEPHRRDVPHSHSQDELIYIMDGSLVMGRSEYMPGTCLALPANVRYSVTTGAHGIKFINFRRDASIQEYGKVKAPEPESALARGGRLVGDLR
;
A
#
# COMPACT_ATOMS: atom_id res chain seq x y z
N MET A 1 18.28 14.90 5.64
CA MET A 1 17.03 15.41 5.03
C MET A 1 16.64 14.40 3.99
N ALA A 2 15.55 13.69 4.21
CA ALA A 2 15.06 12.68 3.29
C ALA A 2 14.83 13.28 1.89
N LYS A 3 15.17 12.55 0.84
CA LYS A 3 15.06 12.99 -0.53
C LYS A 3 13.94 12.21 -1.20
N PHE A 4 13.21 12.88 -2.08
CA PHE A 4 12.38 12.20 -3.05
C PHE A 4 13.21 11.16 -3.80
N THR A 5 12.71 9.94 -3.89
CA THR A 5 13.35 8.83 -4.60
C THR A 5 12.36 8.20 -5.57
N ALA A 6 12.79 7.99 -6.79
CA ALA A 6 12.04 7.24 -7.80
C ALA A 6 12.90 6.06 -8.26
N LEU A 7 12.37 4.87 -8.19
CA LEU A 7 13.07 3.64 -8.60
C LEU A 7 12.15 2.86 -9.54
N SER A 8 12.59 2.68 -10.77
CA SER A 8 11.91 1.78 -11.72
C SER A 8 12.33 0.34 -11.48
N ARG A 9 11.51 -0.60 -11.93
CA ARG A 9 11.83 -2.04 -11.88
C ARG A 9 13.17 -2.35 -12.56
N ASP A 10 13.47 -1.67 -13.65
CA ASP A 10 14.70 -1.88 -14.43
C ASP A 10 15.95 -1.34 -13.73
N GLU A 11 15.81 -0.38 -12.82
CA GLU A 11 16.89 0.21 -12.03
C GLU A 11 17.18 -0.57 -10.74
N LEU A 12 16.27 -1.47 -10.33
CA LEU A 12 16.40 -2.24 -9.12
C LEU A 12 16.98 -3.62 -9.42
N ALA A 13 17.96 -4.02 -8.63
CA ALA A 13 18.48 -5.38 -8.71
C ALA A 13 17.39 -6.38 -8.29
N SER A 14 16.98 -7.24 -9.21
CA SER A 14 16.09 -8.36 -8.88
C SER A 14 16.86 -9.44 -8.13
N SER A 15 16.19 -10.17 -7.25
CA SER A 15 16.74 -11.23 -6.43
C SER A 15 15.80 -12.44 -6.44
N SER A 16 16.35 -13.64 -6.33
CA SER A 16 15.59 -14.85 -6.02
C SER A 16 15.33 -15.01 -4.51
N THR A 17 15.90 -14.13 -3.69
CA THR A 17 15.65 -14.10 -2.25
C THR A 17 14.57 -13.07 -1.96
N TYR A 18 13.60 -13.45 -1.14
CA TYR A 18 12.54 -12.54 -0.71
C TYR A 18 13.12 -11.37 0.09
N ALA A 19 12.78 -10.15 -0.30
CA ALA A 19 13.44 -8.95 0.19
C ALA A 19 12.66 -8.22 1.30
N ALA A 20 11.46 -8.68 1.68
CA ALA A 20 10.71 -8.08 2.78
C ALA A 20 11.45 -8.33 4.11
N PRO A 21 11.66 -7.28 4.93
CA PRO A 21 12.33 -7.43 6.23
C PRO A 21 11.57 -8.40 7.14
N ASP A 22 12.32 -9.32 7.77
CA ASP A 22 11.78 -10.25 8.77
C ASP A 22 10.61 -11.14 8.30
N ARG A 23 10.48 -11.31 6.99
CA ARG A 23 9.49 -12.19 6.35
C ARG A 23 10.20 -13.28 5.57
N GLN A 24 9.52 -14.41 5.42
CA GLN A 24 10.04 -15.56 4.69
C GLN A 24 9.16 -15.87 3.48
N ALA A 25 9.77 -16.34 2.42
CA ALA A 25 9.06 -16.83 1.24
C ALA A 25 9.79 -18.01 0.63
N THR A 26 9.02 -18.90 -0.01
CA THR A 26 9.51 -19.99 -0.85
C THR A 26 8.96 -19.83 -2.26
N GLY A 27 9.69 -20.31 -3.29
CA GLY A 27 9.22 -20.25 -4.67
C GLY A 27 9.20 -18.84 -5.28
N VAL A 28 9.97 -17.90 -4.76
CA VAL A 28 10.10 -16.54 -5.29
C VAL A 28 11.04 -16.56 -6.50
N ARG A 29 10.55 -16.15 -7.68
CA ARG A 29 11.39 -16.01 -8.86
C ARG A 29 12.13 -14.68 -8.93
N SER A 30 11.47 -13.60 -8.54
CA SER A 30 12.07 -12.27 -8.47
C SER A 30 11.48 -11.47 -7.33
N SER A 31 12.33 -10.69 -6.69
CA SER A 31 11.92 -9.79 -5.61
C SER A 31 12.78 -8.53 -5.67
N VAL A 32 12.15 -7.37 -5.59
CA VAL A 32 12.78 -6.05 -5.69
C VAL A 32 12.30 -5.21 -4.54
N ARG A 33 13.20 -4.64 -3.77
CA ARG A 33 12.85 -3.82 -2.61
C ARG A 33 13.17 -2.36 -2.82
N VAL A 34 12.22 -1.51 -2.44
CA VAL A 34 12.40 -0.08 -2.24
C VAL A 34 12.34 0.22 -0.76
N SER A 35 13.43 0.74 -0.23
CA SER A 35 13.56 1.14 1.16
C SER A 35 14.69 2.16 1.24
N PRO A 36 14.39 3.43 0.94
CA PRO A 36 15.37 4.48 1.11
C PRO A 36 15.86 4.55 2.57
N ASP A 37 17.14 4.78 2.79
CA ASP A 37 17.77 4.73 4.11
C ASP A 37 17.13 5.67 5.14
N ASP A 38 16.57 6.78 4.67
CA ASP A 38 15.91 7.80 5.51
C ASP A 38 14.43 7.50 5.82
N TYR A 39 13.91 6.33 5.38
CA TYR A 39 12.50 5.96 5.53
C TYR A 39 12.32 4.80 6.49
N SER A 40 11.24 4.86 7.27
CA SER A 40 10.85 3.76 8.16
C SER A 40 9.90 2.74 7.51
N ILE A 41 9.62 2.91 6.23
CA ILE A 41 8.70 2.08 5.44
C ILE A 41 9.43 1.41 4.27
N TRP A 42 8.87 0.31 3.79
CA TRP A 42 9.44 -0.47 2.68
C TRP A 42 8.35 -1.01 1.76
N MET A 43 8.75 -1.31 0.53
CA MET A 43 7.93 -1.95 -0.49
C MET A 43 8.75 -3.00 -1.22
N VAL A 44 8.16 -4.17 -1.44
CA VAL A 44 8.75 -5.28 -2.18
C VAL A 44 7.81 -5.70 -3.29
N GLU A 45 8.28 -5.69 -4.53
CA GLU A 45 7.59 -6.34 -5.64
C GLU A 45 8.15 -7.75 -5.83
N SER A 46 7.28 -8.75 -5.98
CA SER A 46 7.68 -10.13 -6.16
C SER A 46 6.78 -10.85 -7.14
N VAL A 47 7.39 -11.81 -7.84
CA VAL A 47 6.68 -12.83 -8.63
C VAL A 47 6.85 -14.16 -7.91
N LEU A 48 5.74 -14.77 -7.56
CA LEU A 48 5.64 -16.02 -6.84
C LEU A 48 5.27 -17.13 -7.83
N ASP A 49 5.96 -18.26 -7.78
CA ASP A 49 5.58 -19.44 -8.53
C ASP A 49 4.34 -20.10 -7.93
N ASP A 50 3.66 -20.95 -8.69
CA ASP A 50 2.52 -21.73 -8.19
C ASP A 50 2.90 -22.52 -6.94
N GLY A 51 2.09 -22.39 -5.88
CA GLY A 51 2.34 -23.00 -4.59
C GLY A 51 3.42 -22.30 -3.73
N ALA A 52 4.05 -21.23 -4.21
CA ALA A 52 4.97 -20.42 -3.42
C ALA A 52 4.27 -19.84 -2.18
N GLU A 53 4.99 -19.75 -1.08
CA GLU A 53 4.44 -19.31 0.20
C GLU A 53 5.12 -18.05 0.73
N LEU A 54 4.30 -17.11 1.19
CA LEU A 54 4.69 -16.01 2.06
C LEU A 54 4.32 -16.38 3.49
N ARG A 55 5.24 -16.21 4.43
CA ARG A 55 5.05 -16.59 5.83
C ARG A 55 5.32 -15.43 6.77
N TRP A 56 4.41 -15.23 7.70
CA TRP A 56 4.54 -14.30 8.81
C TRP A 56 4.74 -15.08 10.09
N ALA A 57 5.76 -14.72 10.84
CA ALA A 57 6.05 -15.23 12.17
C ALA A 57 6.44 -14.06 13.07
N ALA A 58 5.93 -14.04 14.30
CA ALA A 58 6.26 -12.99 15.27
C ALA A 58 7.76 -13.00 15.63
N PRO A 59 8.39 -11.82 15.90
CA PRO A 59 7.77 -10.49 15.92
C PRO A 59 7.74 -9.83 14.53
N HIS A 60 6.72 -9.07 14.24
CA HIS A 60 6.63 -8.21 13.06
C HIS A 60 5.65 -7.05 13.26
N SER A 61 5.81 -5.96 12.49
CA SER A 61 4.85 -4.85 12.44
C SER A 61 3.67 -5.18 11.53
N ASP A 62 2.64 -4.32 11.54
CA ASP A 62 1.55 -4.39 10.56
C ASP A 62 2.11 -4.25 9.14
N ASP A 63 1.60 -5.04 8.22
CA ASP A 63 1.93 -4.96 6.81
C ASP A 63 0.74 -5.32 5.90
N GLY A 64 0.93 -5.13 4.60
CA GLY A 64 -0.08 -5.43 3.61
C GLY A 64 0.52 -6.01 2.34
N VAL A 65 -0.17 -6.98 1.74
CA VAL A 65 0.16 -7.53 0.43
C VAL A 65 -0.96 -7.22 -0.54
N TYR A 66 -0.66 -6.47 -1.59
CA TYR A 66 -1.59 -6.22 -2.69
C TYR A 66 -1.30 -7.18 -3.85
N VAL A 67 -2.33 -7.85 -4.34
CA VAL A 67 -2.24 -8.81 -5.46
C VAL A 67 -2.42 -8.06 -6.78
N ILE A 68 -1.34 -7.92 -7.56
CA ILE A 68 -1.37 -7.27 -8.87
C ILE A 68 -1.96 -8.22 -9.93
N GLU A 69 -1.50 -9.49 -9.91
CA GLU A 69 -1.91 -10.55 -10.84
C GLU A 69 -1.93 -11.88 -10.10
N GLY A 70 -2.83 -12.79 -10.48
CA GLY A 70 -2.99 -14.08 -9.82
C GLY A 70 -3.84 -14.00 -8.56
N GLU A 71 -3.67 -14.96 -7.65
CA GLU A 71 -4.45 -15.08 -6.43
C GLU A 71 -3.59 -15.66 -5.30
N LEU A 72 -4.00 -15.41 -4.05
CA LEU A 72 -3.37 -16.00 -2.86
C LEU A 72 -4.41 -16.70 -1.98
N ASP A 73 -4.14 -17.95 -1.59
CA ASP A 73 -4.85 -18.62 -0.50
C ASP A 73 -4.19 -18.27 0.83
N VAL A 74 -4.93 -17.62 1.71
CA VAL A 74 -4.47 -17.13 3.02
C VAL A 74 -4.98 -18.03 4.11
N GLU A 75 -4.07 -18.70 4.80
CA GLU A 75 -4.38 -19.57 5.94
C GLU A 75 -4.06 -18.88 7.26
N HIS A 76 -5.08 -18.75 8.10
CA HIS A 76 -4.97 -18.24 9.46
C HIS A 76 -5.96 -18.96 10.38
N ASN A 77 -5.50 -19.45 11.53
CA ASN A 77 -6.30 -20.18 12.52
C ASN A 77 -7.14 -21.32 11.91
N GLY A 78 -6.54 -22.09 10.99
CA GLY A 78 -7.20 -23.22 10.33
C GLY A 78 -8.28 -22.84 9.30
N THR A 79 -8.44 -21.56 9.01
CA THR A 79 -9.35 -21.06 7.97
C THR A 79 -8.54 -20.59 6.77
N VAL A 80 -8.95 -21.00 5.57
CA VAL A 80 -8.37 -20.53 4.31
C VAL A 80 -9.34 -19.57 3.63
N ARG A 81 -8.82 -18.42 3.20
CA ARG A 81 -9.57 -17.41 2.44
C ARG A 81 -8.79 -17.06 1.17
N ARG A 82 -9.50 -16.92 0.05
CA ARG A 82 -8.93 -16.51 -1.24
C ARG A 82 -8.85 -14.99 -1.34
N CYS A 83 -7.63 -14.47 -1.57
CA CYS A 83 -7.40 -13.08 -1.96
C CYS A 83 -7.29 -13.02 -3.49
N PRO A 84 -8.20 -12.34 -4.19
CA PRO A 84 -8.20 -12.27 -5.65
C PRO A 84 -7.20 -11.24 -6.18
N THR A 85 -7.01 -11.23 -7.50
CA THR A 85 -6.37 -10.11 -8.22
C THR A 85 -7.02 -8.79 -7.81
N GLU A 86 -6.21 -7.76 -7.62
CA GLU A 86 -6.58 -6.42 -7.12
C GLU A 86 -7.13 -6.40 -5.69
N GLY A 87 -7.12 -7.53 -4.99
CA GLY A 87 -7.37 -7.61 -3.56
C GLY A 87 -6.11 -7.39 -2.72
N ALA A 88 -6.27 -7.34 -1.41
CA ALA A 88 -5.17 -7.20 -0.47
C ALA A 88 -5.32 -8.09 0.76
N ILE A 89 -4.18 -8.45 1.34
CA ILE A 89 -4.07 -9.10 2.64
C ILE A 89 -3.51 -8.05 3.60
N ILE A 90 -4.15 -7.85 4.74
CA ILE A 90 -3.65 -6.99 5.82
C ILE A 90 -3.32 -7.90 7.00
N VAL A 91 -2.07 -7.91 7.41
CA VAL A 91 -1.57 -8.73 8.51
C VAL A 91 -1.24 -7.81 9.67
N GLU A 92 -2.00 -7.90 10.75
CA GLU A 92 -1.74 -7.12 11.96
C GLU A 92 -0.50 -7.67 12.69
N SER A 93 0.22 -6.80 13.38
CA SER A 93 1.50 -7.11 14.02
C SER A 93 1.43 -8.36 14.91
N ASP A 94 2.48 -9.17 14.85
CA ASP A 94 2.67 -10.43 15.58
C ASP A 94 1.67 -11.55 15.25
N VAL A 95 0.88 -11.41 14.18
CA VAL A 95 -0.05 -12.45 13.74
C VAL A 95 0.64 -13.44 12.81
N GLU A 96 0.61 -14.71 13.17
CA GLU A 96 1.15 -15.79 12.33
C GLU A 96 0.16 -16.19 11.25
N CYS A 97 0.59 -16.19 10.01
CA CYS A 97 -0.21 -16.69 8.87
C CYS A 97 0.67 -17.14 7.71
N VAL A 98 0.04 -17.80 6.76
CA VAL A 98 0.65 -18.22 5.49
C VAL A 98 -0.25 -17.80 4.34
N ALA A 99 0.34 -17.17 3.32
CA ALA A 99 -0.33 -16.92 2.04
C ALA A 99 0.37 -17.76 0.96
N ARG A 100 -0.42 -18.56 0.22
CA ARG A 100 0.09 -19.45 -0.83
C ARG A 100 -0.39 -18.98 -2.19
N ALA A 101 0.52 -18.86 -3.14
CA ALA A 101 0.22 -18.48 -4.52
C ALA A 101 -0.61 -19.57 -5.23
N VAL A 102 -1.63 -19.13 -5.95
CA VAL A 102 -2.46 -19.98 -6.81
C VAL A 102 -2.19 -19.60 -8.26
N GLY A 103 -1.42 -20.46 -8.92
CA GLY A 103 -0.78 -20.09 -10.17
C GLY A 103 0.35 -19.07 -9.97
N THR A 104 0.94 -18.61 -11.06
CA THR A 104 1.93 -17.53 -11.00
C THR A 104 1.27 -16.24 -10.52
N THR A 105 1.76 -15.69 -9.41
CA THR A 105 1.14 -14.54 -8.75
C THR A 105 2.16 -13.41 -8.58
N ARG A 106 1.77 -12.18 -8.95
CA ARG A 106 2.57 -10.98 -8.77
C ARG A 106 1.97 -10.11 -7.67
N VAL A 107 2.81 -9.72 -6.73
CA VAL A 107 2.38 -8.96 -5.54
C VAL A 107 3.26 -7.74 -5.29
N VAL A 108 2.69 -6.76 -4.60
CA VAL A 108 3.41 -5.70 -3.90
C VAL A 108 3.15 -5.88 -2.41
N HIS A 109 4.22 -6.12 -1.65
CA HIS A 109 4.22 -6.24 -0.21
C HIS A 109 4.77 -4.96 0.40
N VAL A 110 4.09 -4.38 1.34
CA VAL A 110 4.41 -3.10 1.99
C VAL A 110 4.37 -3.22 3.50
N GLY A 111 5.24 -2.49 4.18
CA GLY A 111 5.27 -2.51 5.63
C GLY A 111 6.21 -1.46 6.22
N ALA A 112 6.36 -1.50 7.54
CA ALA A 112 7.28 -0.67 8.29
C ALA A 112 8.30 -1.53 9.05
N TYR A 113 9.49 -0.98 9.33
CA TYR A 113 10.54 -1.70 10.05
C TYR A 113 10.23 -1.88 11.53
N ASP A 114 9.62 -0.86 12.14
CA ASP A 114 9.30 -0.86 13.56
C ASP A 114 7.80 -0.74 13.79
N PRO A 115 7.29 -1.21 14.93
CA PRO A 115 5.94 -0.90 15.33
C PRO A 115 5.74 0.61 15.28
N ALA A 116 4.60 1.05 14.74
CA ALA A 116 4.28 2.46 14.69
C ALA A 116 4.31 3.02 16.13
N PRO A 117 5.05 4.11 16.40
CA PRO A 117 4.91 4.79 17.67
C PRO A 117 3.45 5.20 17.85
N PRO A 118 2.95 5.31 19.10
CA PRO A 118 1.63 5.85 19.35
C PRO A 118 1.53 7.19 18.63
N THR A 119 0.60 7.31 17.69
CA THR A 119 0.35 8.58 17.00
C THR A 119 -0.51 9.43 17.92
N ASP A 120 0.01 10.59 18.33
CA ASP A 120 -0.72 11.51 19.19
C ASP A 120 -2.03 11.95 18.52
N GLY A 121 -3.14 11.32 18.88
CA GLY A 121 -4.49 11.76 18.56
C GLY A 121 -5.05 11.41 17.17
N ILE A 122 -4.32 10.70 16.33
CA ILE A 122 -4.82 10.19 15.03
C ILE A 122 -5.21 8.71 15.14
N ASN A 123 -5.65 8.30 16.29
CA ASN A 123 -5.93 6.89 16.55
C ASN A 123 -7.30 6.52 16.00
N GLY A 124 -7.33 5.50 15.20
CA GLY A 124 -8.52 4.73 14.90
C GLY A 124 -9.14 4.15 16.17
N PRO A 125 -10.28 3.48 16.07
CA PRO A 125 -10.93 2.86 17.21
C PRO A 125 -9.93 1.98 17.97
N PRO A 126 -10.10 1.85 19.32
CA PRO A 126 -9.24 1.00 20.12
C PRO A 126 -9.17 -0.39 19.51
N SER A 127 -8.01 -1.02 19.61
CA SER A 127 -7.77 -2.37 19.10
C SER A 127 -8.95 -3.28 19.46
N ARG A 128 -9.48 -3.98 18.46
CA ARG A 128 -10.40 -5.10 18.70
C ARG A 128 -9.70 -6.10 19.64
N GLU A 129 -10.47 -6.80 20.46
CA GLU A 129 -9.92 -7.93 21.18
C GLU A 129 -9.34 -8.94 20.17
N GLY A 130 -8.01 -9.09 20.20
CA GLY A 130 -7.26 -9.97 19.32
C GLY A 130 -6.86 -9.32 17.99
N ARG A 131 -5.62 -9.57 17.60
CA ARG A 131 -5.05 -9.22 16.29
C ARG A 131 -5.41 -10.31 15.30
N THR A 132 -5.51 -9.96 14.00
CA THR A 132 -5.98 -10.89 12.97
C THR A 132 -5.36 -10.61 11.59
N VAL A 133 -5.74 -11.45 10.64
CA VAL A 133 -5.48 -11.29 9.22
C VAL A 133 -6.78 -10.95 8.51
N HIS A 134 -6.74 -9.91 7.72
CA HIS A 134 -7.86 -9.52 6.87
C HIS A 134 -7.55 -9.88 5.42
N VAL A 135 -8.49 -10.54 4.75
CA VAL A 135 -8.46 -10.75 3.30
C VAL A 135 -9.51 -9.87 2.68
N VAL A 136 -9.05 -8.89 1.93
CA VAL A 136 -9.89 -7.82 1.36
C VAL A 136 -10.01 -8.04 -0.14
N GLY A 137 -11.24 -8.07 -0.65
CA GLY A 137 -11.51 -8.24 -2.08
C GLY A 137 -11.10 -7.00 -2.91
N ASP A 138 -11.21 -7.11 -4.22
CA ASP A 138 -10.83 -6.11 -5.23
C ASP A 138 -11.53 -4.74 -5.07
N GLN A 139 -12.68 -4.72 -4.41
CA GLN A 139 -13.43 -3.48 -4.13
C GLN A 139 -12.91 -2.72 -2.91
N GLY A 140 -11.94 -3.29 -2.16
CA GLY A 140 -11.53 -2.76 -0.89
C GLY A 140 -12.61 -2.87 0.19
N TRP A 141 -12.35 -2.33 1.36
CA TRP A 141 -13.39 -2.14 2.39
C TRP A 141 -14.19 -0.87 2.15
N TYR A 142 -13.52 0.19 1.74
CA TYR A 142 -14.17 1.47 1.43
C TYR A 142 -13.85 1.89 0.01
N GLN A 143 -14.81 2.59 -0.60
CA GLN A 143 -14.62 3.27 -1.87
C GLN A 143 -14.88 4.76 -1.71
N SER A 144 -14.02 5.59 -2.29
CA SER A 144 -14.24 7.03 -2.41
C SER A 144 -14.01 7.49 -3.83
N GLY A 145 -14.67 8.59 -4.22
CA GLY A 145 -14.61 9.13 -5.57
C GLY A 145 -15.91 9.02 -6.35
N ASN A 146 -15.89 9.49 -7.58
CA ASN A 146 -17.09 9.57 -8.45
C ASN A 146 -17.13 8.46 -9.53
N GLY A 147 -16.13 7.59 -9.60
CA GLY A 147 -16.01 6.52 -10.60
C GLY A 147 -15.76 6.99 -12.04
N LYS A 148 -15.74 8.29 -12.30
CA LYS A 148 -15.51 8.86 -13.63
C LYS A 148 -14.13 9.45 -13.78
N SER A 149 -13.76 10.39 -12.92
CA SER A 149 -12.46 11.04 -12.94
C SER A 149 -11.52 10.56 -11.86
N TYR A 150 -12.08 10.06 -10.76
CA TYR A 150 -11.36 9.58 -9.58
C TYR A 150 -12.11 8.42 -8.94
N LEU A 151 -11.38 7.37 -8.60
CA LEU A 151 -11.85 6.26 -7.79
C LEU A 151 -10.71 5.77 -6.89
N ALA A 152 -10.96 5.60 -5.61
CA ALA A 152 -10.04 4.96 -4.69
C ALA A 152 -10.71 3.78 -3.98
N HIS A 153 -9.99 2.67 -3.89
CA HIS A 153 -10.35 1.49 -3.11
C HIS A 153 -9.39 1.38 -1.93
N TRP A 154 -9.94 1.41 -0.73
CA TRP A 154 -9.17 1.36 0.52
C TRP A 154 -9.20 -0.04 1.08
N PHE A 155 -8.02 -0.62 1.26
CA PHE A 155 -7.81 -1.96 1.80
C PHE A 155 -7.44 -1.92 3.28
N ALA A 156 -6.81 -0.84 3.72
CA ALA A 156 -6.56 -0.53 5.12
C ALA A 156 -6.68 0.98 5.34
N ASP A 157 -7.33 1.37 6.42
CA ASP A 157 -7.51 2.76 6.84
C ASP A 157 -7.36 2.82 8.37
N SER A 158 -6.19 3.21 8.84
CA SER A 158 -5.86 3.24 10.27
C SER A 158 -6.74 4.18 11.10
N THR A 159 -7.55 5.03 10.46
CA THR A 159 -8.58 5.83 11.15
C THR A 159 -9.83 5.05 11.48
N GLN A 160 -10.04 3.89 10.84
CA GLN A 160 -11.25 3.08 10.96
C GLN A 160 -11.00 1.69 11.55
N GLU A 161 -9.74 1.25 11.57
CA GLU A 161 -9.36 -0.12 11.90
C GLU A 161 -8.17 -0.17 12.86
N ALA A 162 -7.88 -1.37 13.38
CA ALA A 162 -6.79 -1.60 14.31
C ALA A 162 -5.41 -1.60 13.65
N SER A 163 -5.33 -1.93 12.35
CA SER A 163 -4.09 -1.91 11.61
C SER A 163 -3.50 -0.49 11.52
N ARG A 164 -2.18 -0.39 11.68
CA ARG A 164 -1.45 0.88 11.66
C ARG A 164 -0.87 1.19 10.29
N ILE A 165 -1.63 0.90 9.25
CA ILE A 165 -1.28 1.22 7.88
C ILE A 165 -2.45 1.88 7.15
N ALA A 166 -2.14 2.67 6.15
CA ALA A 166 -3.06 3.13 5.13
C ALA A 166 -2.62 2.54 3.79
N LEU A 167 -3.44 1.66 3.22
CA LEU A 167 -3.20 1.01 1.95
C LEU A 167 -4.43 1.15 1.05
N PHE A 168 -4.24 1.77 -0.09
CA PHE A 168 -5.32 1.95 -1.06
C PHE A 168 -4.77 2.02 -2.47
N HIS A 169 -5.57 1.68 -3.47
CA HIS A 169 -5.26 2.03 -4.83
C HIS A 169 -6.12 3.20 -5.30
N VAL A 170 -5.57 3.99 -6.21
CA VAL A 170 -6.22 5.15 -6.82
C VAL A 170 -6.17 5.02 -8.32
N ALA A 171 -7.30 5.26 -8.98
CA ALA A 171 -7.39 5.45 -10.42
C ALA A 171 -7.84 6.88 -10.73
N LEU A 172 -7.00 7.61 -11.47
CA LEU A 172 -7.29 8.94 -11.99
C LEU A 172 -7.38 8.84 -13.51
N HIS A 173 -8.58 8.94 -14.04
CA HIS A 173 -8.85 8.68 -15.46
C HIS A 173 -8.67 9.90 -16.37
N GLU A 174 -8.59 11.11 -15.80
CA GLU A 174 -8.41 12.34 -16.55
C GLU A 174 -6.97 12.50 -17.03
N PRO A 175 -6.72 12.61 -18.35
CA PRO A 175 -5.39 12.91 -18.87
C PRO A 175 -4.94 14.30 -18.44
N HIS A 176 -3.63 14.41 -18.18
CA HIS A 176 -2.96 15.68 -17.84
C HIS A 176 -3.59 16.45 -16.67
N ARG A 177 -4.33 15.76 -15.81
CA ARG A 177 -4.87 16.35 -14.60
C ARG A 177 -3.74 16.64 -13.63
N ARG A 178 -3.60 17.91 -13.28
CA ARG A 178 -2.64 18.35 -12.28
C ARG A 178 -3.28 18.36 -10.90
N ASP A 179 -2.62 17.69 -9.97
CA ASP A 179 -3.02 17.75 -8.57
C ASP A 179 -2.52 19.02 -7.89
N VAL A 180 -3.27 19.49 -6.90
CA VAL A 180 -2.89 20.69 -6.12
C VAL A 180 -1.61 20.36 -5.33
N PRO A 181 -0.58 21.26 -5.33
CA PRO A 181 0.61 21.03 -4.54
C PRO A 181 0.29 20.85 -3.05
N HIS A 182 0.68 19.72 -2.50
CA HIS A 182 0.41 19.32 -1.11
C HIS A 182 1.60 18.57 -0.49
N SER A 183 1.54 18.34 0.79
CA SER A 183 2.44 17.45 1.54
C SER A 183 1.62 16.58 2.48
N HIS A 184 2.21 15.49 2.93
CA HIS A 184 1.64 14.57 3.91
C HIS A 184 2.49 14.56 5.18
N SER A 185 1.86 14.35 6.34
CA SER A 185 2.56 14.26 7.62
C SER A 185 3.30 12.93 7.81
N GLN A 186 3.06 11.94 6.95
CA GLN A 186 3.71 10.63 6.91
C GLN A 186 4.53 10.47 5.63
N ASP A 187 5.57 9.63 5.69
CA ASP A 187 6.24 9.13 4.49
C ASP A 187 5.24 8.35 3.63
N GLU A 188 5.44 8.39 2.33
CA GLU A 188 4.53 7.80 1.36
C GLU A 188 5.29 6.98 0.32
N LEU A 189 4.79 5.79 0.00
CA LEU A 189 5.21 5.01 -1.15
C LEU A 189 4.07 4.93 -2.16
N ILE A 190 4.40 5.21 -3.42
CA ILE A 190 3.50 5.09 -4.56
C ILE A 190 4.08 4.06 -5.53
N TYR A 191 3.31 3.04 -5.88
CA TYR A 191 3.66 2.08 -6.92
C TYR A 191 2.74 2.27 -8.12
N ILE A 192 3.30 2.60 -9.27
CA ILE A 192 2.52 2.85 -10.50
C ILE A 192 2.16 1.51 -11.14
N MET A 193 0.86 1.25 -11.29
CA MET A 193 0.32 0.02 -11.88
C MET A 193 0.02 0.17 -13.35
N ASP A 194 -0.58 1.30 -13.75
CA ASP A 194 -1.01 1.57 -15.12
C ASP A 194 -0.99 3.08 -15.40
N GLY A 195 -0.91 3.46 -16.68
CA GLY A 195 -0.78 4.86 -17.08
C GLY A 195 0.58 5.45 -16.72
N SER A 196 0.63 6.74 -16.39
CA SER A 196 1.88 7.38 -15.97
C SER A 196 1.65 8.58 -15.06
N LEU A 197 2.70 8.97 -14.34
CA LEU A 197 2.72 10.08 -13.41
C LEU A 197 3.87 11.01 -13.77
N VAL A 198 3.57 12.29 -13.96
CA VAL A 198 4.57 13.33 -14.23
C VAL A 198 4.81 14.14 -12.98
N MET A 199 6.09 14.24 -12.57
CA MET A 199 6.52 15.09 -11.45
C MET A 199 7.73 15.92 -11.91
N GLY A 200 7.58 17.24 -11.88
CA GLY A 200 8.58 18.14 -12.42
C GLY A 200 8.76 17.96 -13.93
N ARG A 201 9.92 17.45 -14.35
CA ARG A 201 10.24 17.16 -15.76
C ARG A 201 10.31 15.68 -16.09
N SER A 202 10.09 14.83 -15.10
CA SER A 202 10.19 13.38 -15.24
C SER A 202 8.80 12.76 -15.33
N GLU A 203 8.66 11.79 -16.22
CA GLU A 203 7.49 10.93 -16.34
C GLU A 203 7.85 9.53 -15.84
N TYR A 204 7.03 8.99 -14.99
CA TYR A 204 7.22 7.70 -14.33
C TYR A 204 6.17 6.71 -14.82
N MET A 205 6.63 5.54 -15.25
CA MET A 205 5.86 4.51 -15.93
C MET A 205 5.45 3.38 -14.97
N PRO A 206 4.57 2.44 -15.38
CA PRO A 206 4.22 1.27 -14.59
C PRO A 206 5.45 0.47 -14.13
N GLY A 207 5.42 0.00 -12.88
CA GLY A 207 6.55 -0.65 -12.22
C GLY A 207 7.51 0.32 -11.53
N THR A 208 7.25 1.62 -11.57
CA THR A 208 8.03 2.60 -10.79
C THR A 208 7.45 2.73 -9.39
N CYS A 209 8.33 2.67 -8.38
CA CYS A 209 8.03 3.07 -7.03
C CYS A 209 8.57 4.46 -6.74
N LEU A 210 7.75 5.33 -6.19
CA LEU A 210 8.11 6.67 -5.73
C LEU A 210 8.08 6.66 -4.21
N ALA A 211 9.16 7.14 -3.58
CA ALA A 211 9.22 7.38 -2.15
C ALA A 211 9.22 8.89 -1.88
N LEU A 212 8.25 9.34 -1.15
CA LEU A 212 7.97 10.74 -0.86
C LEU A 212 8.12 10.97 0.65
N PRO A 213 9.07 11.83 1.06
CA PRO A 213 9.27 12.08 2.49
C PRO A 213 8.10 12.84 3.11
N ALA A 214 7.84 12.58 4.37
CA ALA A 214 6.92 13.35 5.19
C ALA A 214 7.23 14.85 5.12
N ASN A 215 6.19 15.67 5.08
CA ASN A 215 6.25 17.14 5.07
C ASN A 215 6.98 17.75 3.85
N VAL A 216 7.33 16.97 2.84
CA VAL A 216 7.87 17.48 1.58
C VAL A 216 6.74 17.77 0.63
N ARG A 217 6.70 19.00 0.13
CA ARG A 217 5.64 19.46 -0.77
C ARG A 217 5.92 19.02 -2.21
N TYR A 218 4.95 18.39 -2.83
CA TYR A 218 5.00 17.97 -4.22
C TYR A 218 3.67 18.21 -4.95
N SER A 219 3.70 18.07 -6.25
CA SER A 219 2.53 18.09 -7.14
C SER A 219 2.78 17.10 -8.26
N VAL A 220 1.78 16.36 -8.60
CA VAL A 220 1.79 15.37 -9.66
C VAL A 220 0.84 15.75 -10.78
N THR A 221 1.10 15.25 -11.98
CA THR A 221 0.21 15.37 -13.13
C THR A 221 0.03 13.98 -13.72
N THR A 222 -1.19 13.57 -14.02
CA THR A 222 -1.44 12.30 -14.72
C THR A 222 -0.90 12.37 -16.15
N GLY A 223 -0.43 11.25 -16.67
CA GLY A 223 -0.02 11.16 -18.07
C GLY A 223 -1.19 11.18 -19.05
N ALA A 224 -0.89 10.86 -20.32
CA ALA A 224 -1.86 10.92 -21.41
C ALA A 224 -3.06 9.97 -21.28
N HIS A 225 -2.93 8.91 -20.48
CA HIS A 225 -3.97 7.89 -20.26
C HIS A 225 -4.48 7.86 -18.81
N GLY A 226 -4.19 8.90 -18.01
CA GLY A 226 -4.46 8.88 -16.59
C GLY A 226 -3.39 8.06 -15.84
N ILE A 227 -3.75 7.57 -14.66
CA ILE A 227 -2.88 6.74 -13.83
C ILE A 227 -3.71 5.82 -12.93
N LYS A 228 -3.18 4.60 -12.66
CA LYS A 228 -3.59 3.73 -11.56
C LYS A 228 -2.36 3.41 -10.72
N PHE A 229 -2.45 3.58 -9.41
CA PHE A 229 -1.34 3.37 -8.50
C PHE A 229 -1.79 2.85 -7.13
N ILE A 230 -0.89 2.13 -6.46
CA ILE A 230 -1.02 1.77 -5.06
C ILE A 230 -0.37 2.88 -4.24
N ASN A 231 -1.03 3.27 -3.16
CA ASN A 231 -0.52 4.21 -2.17
C ASN A 231 -0.39 3.51 -0.82
N PHE A 232 0.75 3.67 -0.19
CA PHE A 232 1.02 3.12 1.13
C PHE A 232 1.62 4.17 2.05
N ARG A 233 1.14 4.19 3.28
CA ARG A 233 1.68 4.96 4.41
C ARG A 233 1.63 4.12 5.67
N ARG A 234 2.53 4.43 6.60
CA ARG A 234 2.60 3.73 7.87
C ARG A 234 1.34 3.92 8.73
N ASP A 235 0.67 5.06 8.61
CA ASP A 235 -0.54 5.42 9.37
C ASP A 235 -1.33 6.49 8.60
N ALA A 236 -2.47 6.89 9.14
CA ALA A 236 -3.24 8.02 8.64
C ALA A 236 -2.39 9.30 8.59
N SER A 237 -2.59 10.10 7.58
CA SER A 237 -1.76 11.26 7.28
C SER A 237 -2.59 12.53 7.21
N ILE A 238 -2.09 13.61 7.79
CA ILE A 238 -2.65 14.95 7.60
C ILE A 238 -2.10 15.52 6.29
N GLN A 239 -3.00 15.95 5.41
CA GLN A 239 -2.62 16.69 4.20
C GLN A 239 -2.50 18.19 4.48
N GLU A 240 -1.50 18.82 3.87
CA GLU A 240 -1.32 20.27 3.92
C GLU A 240 -1.29 20.85 2.50
N TYR A 241 -2.23 21.74 2.21
CA TYR A 241 -2.36 22.47 0.95
C TYR A 241 -1.87 23.91 1.13
N GLY A 242 -0.66 24.22 0.72
CA GLY A 242 -0.05 25.52 0.95
C GLY A 242 0.26 25.77 2.43
N LYS A 243 -0.52 26.62 3.08
CA LYS A 243 -0.43 26.90 4.53
C LYS A 243 -1.67 26.37 5.28
N VAL A 244 -2.53 25.66 4.59
CA VAL A 244 -3.78 25.14 5.16
C VAL A 244 -3.61 23.65 5.40
N LYS A 245 -3.67 23.24 6.65
CA LYS A 245 -3.75 21.83 7.02
C LYS A 245 -5.20 21.35 6.89
N ALA A 246 -5.36 20.13 6.39
CA ALA A 246 -6.66 19.48 6.46
C ALA A 246 -7.07 19.35 7.93
N PRO A 247 -8.34 19.58 8.28
CA PRO A 247 -8.82 19.51 9.66
C PRO A 247 -8.77 18.07 10.21
N GLU A 248 -8.84 17.10 9.32
CA GLU A 248 -8.89 15.68 9.65
C GLU A 248 -7.81 14.89 8.88
N PRO A 249 -7.39 13.74 9.39
CA PRO A 249 -6.52 12.83 8.67
C PRO A 249 -7.16 12.39 7.35
N GLU A 250 -6.32 12.11 6.38
CA GLU A 250 -6.76 11.48 5.14
C GLU A 250 -7.29 10.07 5.44
N SER A 251 -8.54 9.84 5.10
CA SER A 251 -9.24 8.57 5.28
C SER A 251 -10.26 8.37 4.17
N ALA A 252 -10.74 7.14 4.03
CA ALA A 252 -11.83 6.84 3.11
C ALA A 252 -13.06 7.71 3.40
N LEU A 253 -13.45 7.84 4.67
CA LEU A 253 -14.63 8.58 5.09
C LEU A 253 -14.46 10.09 4.94
N ALA A 254 -13.30 10.65 5.29
CA ALA A 254 -13.00 12.08 5.08
C ALA A 254 -13.05 12.47 3.59
N ARG A 255 -12.80 11.51 2.69
CA ARG A 255 -12.95 11.69 1.23
C ARG A 255 -14.36 11.37 0.70
N GLY A 256 -15.36 11.27 1.57
CA GLY A 256 -16.74 10.95 1.21
C GLY A 256 -16.93 9.49 0.78
N GLY A 257 -16.06 8.62 1.24
CA GLY A 257 -16.09 7.18 0.96
C GLY A 257 -17.25 6.48 1.66
N ARG A 258 -17.58 5.32 1.15
CA ARG A 258 -18.60 4.42 1.72
C ARG A 258 -18.02 3.04 1.93
N LEU A 259 -18.47 2.38 2.97
CA LEU A 259 -18.19 0.96 3.20
C LEU A 259 -18.83 0.13 2.07
N VAL A 260 -18.05 -0.74 1.45
CA VAL A 260 -18.49 -1.65 0.37
C VAL A 260 -18.13 -3.10 0.66
N GLY A 261 -17.10 -3.34 1.49
CA GLY A 261 -16.66 -4.67 1.91
C GLY A 261 -17.34 -5.14 3.21
N ASP A 262 -17.18 -6.42 3.52
CA ASP A 262 -17.57 -7.00 4.79
C ASP A 262 -16.37 -6.96 5.76
N LEU A 263 -16.50 -6.22 6.85
CA LEU A 263 -15.48 -6.08 7.89
C LEU A 263 -15.37 -7.30 8.83
N ARG A 264 -15.99 -8.44 8.48
CA ARG A 264 -16.00 -9.64 9.32
C ARG A 264 -14.78 -10.52 9.12
#